data_94d138d01e58d26d8eab7d6c0749a9b0
#
_entry.id   94d138d01e58d26d8eab7d6c0749a9b0
#
_cell.length_a   1.000
_cell.length_b   1.000
_cell.length_c   1.000
_cell.angle_alpha   90.00
_cell.angle_beta   90.00
_cell.angle_gamma   90.00
#
_symmetry.space_group_name_H-M   'P 1'
#
loop_
_entity.id
_entity.type
_entity.pdbx_description
1 polymer ?
#
loop_
_entity_poly.entity_id
_entity_poly.type
_entity_poly.pdbx_seq_one_letter_code
_entity_poly.pdbx_strand_id
1 'polypeptide(L)'
;MREWASWLEHLAKIDALNAYDFRPVVDGKALSKALRLKPGPWMKEALDVVMAWQLRQTTSPTIEGAIDEVRNKQGELTAVLIRHFLTLTVRPLFAKKQTRNVTTQGRKVTSQPVLPGRFVGAEEDEEASRPWKSDAFVVDMLNWIVTSLDSKLVEEFWPLLLPPILALLDDMEVKYKAVGCTLLSSLLATTPPALLARTGLGPVFDDAITPCLSYLPTLTPEAQSILLLDAAYPALFTLTAVRFSPTTTVSFQAHPAHVPSAYAQQLSHSLHTQILPSIDRMLESHPTVVVTLLVHLIALIARLGTDTIAHLGILVPMLTEILSMPFIAAYPPLPLAAARTLQVLLANAWPRMWRWRGDVLGGLCAAWVQVSQESEERGGSSTSNTVGKSEQTKACKIEMRVVVNMLAAAVDAVVVDGTVDGQTVDIRAELQVMGKADPCLRDLLHVQKE
;
A
#
# COMPACT_ATOMS: atom_id res chain seq x y z
N MET A 1 -19.68 3.80 -68.87
CA MET A 1 -19.40 2.35 -68.87
C MET A 1 -17.92 2.02 -68.91
N ARG A 2 -17.02 2.72 -69.66
CA ARG A 2 -15.61 2.47 -69.73
C ARG A 2 -14.86 2.72 -68.38
N GLU A 3 -15.24 3.70 -67.62
CA GLU A 3 -14.66 4.01 -66.32
C GLU A 3 -14.93 2.92 -65.28
N TRP A 4 -16.16 2.36 -65.29
CA TRP A 4 -16.51 1.25 -64.41
C TRP A 4 -15.71 -0.03 -64.70
N ALA A 5 -15.46 -0.34 -65.98
CA ALA A 5 -14.67 -1.49 -66.36
C ALA A 5 -13.21 -1.33 -65.90
N SER A 6 -12.64 -0.13 -66.10
CA SER A 6 -11.28 0.16 -65.59
C SER A 6 -11.17 0.09 -64.08
N TRP A 7 -12.22 0.52 -63.37
CA TRP A 7 -12.24 0.40 -61.91
C TRP A 7 -12.36 -1.03 -61.40
N LEU A 8 -13.19 -1.85 -62.07
CA LEU A 8 -13.28 -3.29 -61.78
C LEU A 8 -11.99 -4.04 -62.08
N GLU A 9 -11.32 -3.71 -63.21
CA GLU A 9 -9.99 -4.26 -63.49
C GLU A 9 -8.95 -3.86 -62.45
N HIS A 10 -9.03 -2.66 -61.94
CA HIS A 10 -8.16 -2.20 -60.84
C HIS A 10 -8.43 -2.98 -59.56
N LEU A 11 -9.70 -3.19 -59.19
CA LEU A 11 -10.11 -4.00 -58.04
C LEU A 11 -9.69 -5.46 -58.19
N ALA A 12 -9.75 -6.01 -59.42
CA ALA A 12 -9.29 -7.36 -59.69
C ALA A 12 -7.76 -7.50 -59.52
N LYS A 13 -6.98 -6.48 -59.93
CA LYS A 13 -5.50 -6.46 -59.77
C LYS A 13 -5.04 -6.40 -58.32
N ILE A 14 -5.83 -5.79 -57.42
CA ILE A 14 -5.52 -5.68 -55.99
C ILE A 14 -6.28 -6.74 -55.17
N ASP A 15 -6.88 -7.72 -55.82
CA ASP A 15 -7.67 -8.80 -55.19
C ASP A 15 -8.80 -8.32 -54.25
N ALA A 16 -9.38 -7.17 -54.55
CA ALA A 16 -10.40 -6.50 -53.75
C ALA A 16 -11.84 -6.68 -54.30
N LEU A 17 -12.05 -7.55 -55.26
CA LEU A 17 -13.40 -7.80 -55.85
C LEU A 17 -14.40 -8.32 -54.82
N ASN A 18 -13.92 -9.07 -53.81
CA ASN A 18 -14.75 -9.64 -52.76
C ASN A 18 -14.68 -8.84 -51.47
N ALA A 19 -14.21 -7.56 -51.50
CA ALA A 19 -14.04 -6.73 -50.30
C ALA A 19 -15.36 -6.50 -49.53
N TYR A 20 -16.50 -6.61 -50.18
CA TYR A 20 -17.83 -6.51 -49.57
C TYR A 20 -18.19 -7.72 -48.67
N ASP A 21 -17.54 -8.87 -48.85
CA ASP A 21 -17.73 -10.08 -48.05
C ASP A 21 -16.75 -10.14 -46.87
N PHE A 22 -15.81 -9.20 -46.78
CA PHE A 22 -14.85 -9.16 -45.70
C PHE A 22 -15.56 -8.88 -44.38
N ARG A 23 -15.40 -9.83 -43.45
CA ARG A 23 -15.93 -9.68 -42.09
C ARG A 23 -14.76 -9.58 -41.11
N PRO A 24 -14.93 -8.81 -40.03
CA PRO A 24 -13.88 -8.76 -39.00
C PRO A 24 -13.66 -10.14 -38.39
N VAL A 25 -12.38 -10.50 -38.17
CA VAL A 25 -11.96 -11.79 -37.59
C VAL A 25 -12.53 -11.97 -36.18
N VAL A 26 -12.84 -10.87 -35.50
CA VAL A 26 -13.39 -10.82 -34.14
C VAL A 26 -14.73 -10.14 -34.14
N ASP A 27 -15.74 -10.74 -33.51
CA ASP A 27 -17.04 -10.11 -33.32
C ASP A 27 -17.06 -9.17 -32.10
N GLY A 28 -18.05 -8.29 -32.04
CA GLY A 28 -18.17 -7.32 -30.93
C GLY A 28 -18.34 -7.95 -29.55
N LYS A 29 -18.88 -9.19 -29.45
CA LYS A 29 -19.03 -9.90 -28.17
C LYS A 29 -17.69 -10.40 -27.69
N ALA A 30 -16.87 -10.95 -28.58
CA ALA A 30 -15.51 -11.41 -28.24
C ALA A 30 -14.63 -10.23 -27.83
N LEU A 31 -14.71 -9.08 -28.53
CA LEU A 31 -14.03 -7.84 -28.15
C LEU A 31 -14.46 -7.34 -26.76
N SER A 32 -15.77 -7.27 -26.51
CA SER A 32 -16.31 -6.85 -25.21
C SER A 32 -15.79 -7.74 -24.05
N LYS A 33 -15.75 -9.06 -24.27
CA LYS A 33 -15.20 -10.02 -23.29
C LYS A 33 -13.70 -9.86 -23.10
N ALA A 34 -12.93 -9.71 -24.18
CA ALA A 34 -11.47 -9.60 -24.14
C ALA A 34 -11.00 -8.28 -23.53
N LEU A 35 -11.71 -7.19 -23.78
CA LEU A 35 -11.42 -5.85 -23.24
C LEU A 35 -12.07 -5.62 -21.86
N ARG A 36 -12.92 -6.54 -21.37
CA ARG A 36 -13.71 -6.42 -20.13
C ARG A 36 -14.56 -5.14 -20.08
N LEU A 37 -15.03 -4.67 -21.21
CA LEU A 37 -15.88 -3.49 -21.36
C LEU A 37 -17.33 -3.89 -21.63
N LYS A 38 -18.29 -3.12 -21.07
CA LYS A 38 -19.70 -3.32 -21.41
C LYS A 38 -19.95 -2.96 -22.88
N PRO A 39 -20.85 -3.67 -23.59
CA PRO A 39 -21.23 -3.31 -24.95
C PRO A 39 -21.71 -1.85 -25.04
N GLY A 40 -21.26 -1.14 -26.07
CA GLY A 40 -21.56 0.30 -26.22
C GLY A 40 -21.17 0.83 -27.62
N PRO A 41 -21.30 2.15 -27.84
CA PRO A 41 -20.97 2.80 -29.14
C PRO A 41 -19.53 2.57 -29.61
N TRP A 42 -18.58 2.39 -28.70
CA TRP A 42 -17.16 2.11 -28.97
C TRP A 42 -16.94 0.85 -29.83
N MET A 43 -17.89 -0.11 -29.80
CA MET A 43 -17.75 -1.38 -30.52
C MET A 43 -17.64 -1.18 -32.03
N LYS A 44 -18.30 -0.16 -32.59
CA LYS A 44 -18.22 0.16 -34.01
C LYS A 44 -16.79 0.62 -34.36
N GLU A 45 -16.27 1.57 -33.62
CA GLU A 45 -14.91 2.09 -33.82
C GLU A 45 -13.85 1.01 -33.65
N ALA A 46 -14.02 0.14 -32.65
CA ALA A 46 -13.10 -0.99 -32.41
C ALA A 46 -13.15 -2.00 -33.60
N LEU A 47 -14.31 -2.30 -34.14
CA LEU A 47 -14.43 -3.16 -35.32
C LEU A 47 -13.83 -2.51 -36.56
N ASP A 48 -13.95 -1.19 -36.74
CA ASP A 48 -13.31 -0.45 -37.83
C ASP A 48 -11.76 -0.53 -37.70
N VAL A 49 -11.21 -0.46 -36.50
CA VAL A 49 -9.77 -0.66 -36.23
C VAL A 49 -9.35 -2.08 -36.59
N VAL A 50 -10.13 -3.11 -36.19
CA VAL A 50 -9.87 -4.50 -36.55
C VAL A 50 -9.86 -4.69 -38.06
N MET A 51 -10.84 -4.14 -38.76
CA MET A 51 -10.93 -4.22 -40.22
C MET A 51 -9.75 -3.55 -40.91
N ALA A 52 -9.37 -2.34 -40.45
CA ALA A 52 -8.24 -1.61 -41.01
C ALA A 52 -6.91 -2.36 -40.76
N TRP A 53 -6.76 -2.99 -39.61
CA TRP A 53 -5.60 -3.84 -39.29
C TRP A 53 -5.59 -5.10 -40.16
N GLN A 54 -6.71 -5.80 -40.26
CA GLN A 54 -6.87 -7.03 -41.05
C GLN A 54 -6.51 -6.83 -42.51
N LEU A 55 -6.91 -5.68 -43.09
CA LEU A 55 -6.61 -5.34 -44.49
C LEU A 55 -5.12 -4.99 -44.73
N ARG A 56 -4.34 -4.69 -43.67
CA ARG A 56 -2.89 -4.44 -43.78
C ARG A 56 -2.05 -5.69 -43.62
N GLN A 57 -2.65 -6.79 -43.11
CA GLN A 57 -1.90 -8.04 -42.88
C GLN A 57 -1.61 -8.76 -44.20
N THR A 58 -0.37 -9.21 -44.36
CA THR A 58 0.05 -10.06 -45.48
C THR A 58 -0.10 -11.55 -45.16
N THR A 59 -0.33 -11.89 -43.89
CA THR A 59 -0.56 -13.25 -43.38
C THR A 59 -1.98 -13.37 -42.83
N SER A 60 -2.45 -14.61 -42.64
CA SER A 60 -3.80 -14.85 -42.09
C SER A 60 -3.99 -14.14 -40.76
N PRO A 61 -4.97 -13.22 -40.64
CA PRO A 61 -5.20 -12.46 -39.42
C PRO A 61 -5.70 -13.37 -38.28
N THR A 62 -5.12 -13.20 -37.09
CA THR A 62 -5.49 -13.96 -35.89
C THR A 62 -6.40 -13.13 -34.97
N ILE A 63 -7.23 -13.81 -34.18
CA ILE A 63 -8.11 -13.18 -33.21
C ILE A 63 -7.30 -12.41 -32.16
N GLU A 64 -6.20 -13.00 -31.67
CA GLU A 64 -5.33 -12.38 -30.68
C GLU A 64 -4.68 -11.09 -31.21
N GLY A 65 -4.15 -11.14 -32.44
CA GLY A 65 -3.56 -9.96 -33.08
C GLY A 65 -4.56 -8.82 -33.29
N ALA A 66 -5.82 -9.15 -33.63
CA ALA A 66 -6.89 -8.15 -33.75
C ALA A 66 -7.23 -7.48 -32.41
N ILE A 67 -7.27 -8.25 -31.32
CA ILE A 67 -7.53 -7.74 -29.97
C ILE A 67 -6.36 -6.85 -29.51
N ASP A 68 -5.14 -7.25 -29.77
CA ASP A 68 -3.94 -6.49 -29.39
C ASP A 68 -3.84 -5.17 -30.17
N GLU A 69 -4.25 -5.15 -31.46
CA GLU A 69 -4.33 -3.90 -32.22
C GLU A 69 -5.34 -2.91 -31.64
N VAL A 70 -6.53 -3.39 -31.22
CA VAL A 70 -7.52 -2.54 -30.56
C VAL A 70 -6.99 -2.01 -29.22
N ARG A 71 -6.28 -2.83 -28.44
CA ARG A 71 -5.62 -2.39 -27.19
C ARG A 71 -4.56 -1.34 -27.45
N ASN A 72 -3.74 -1.54 -28.49
CA ASN A 72 -2.69 -0.58 -28.87
C ASN A 72 -3.29 0.77 -29.27
N LYS A 73 -4.36 0.75 -30.08
CA LYS A 73 -5.07 1.98 -30.48
C LYS A 73 -5.76 2.68 -29.31
N GLN A 74 -6.34 1.93 -28.38
CA GLN A 74 -6.89 2.47 -27.15
C GLN A 74 -5.77 3.09 -26.30
N GLY A 75 -4.62 2.44 -26.18
CA GLY A 75 -3.45 2.96 -25.48
C GLY A 75 -2.92 4.25 -26.12
N GLU A 76 -2.81 4.31 -27.44
CA GLU A 76 -2.39 5.53 -28.17
C GLU A 76 -3.35 6.71 -27.90
N LEU A 77 -4.66 6.47 -27.94
CA LEU A 77 -5.66 7.50 -27.65
C LEU A 77 -5.56 7.98 -26.20
N THR A 78 -5.40 7.04 -25.26
CA THR A 78 -5.22 7.37 -23.83
C THR A 78 -3.97 8.23 -23.63
N ALA A 79 -2.85 7.91 -24.27
CA ALA A 79 -1.62 8.70 -24.19
C ALA A 79 -1.80 10.12 -24.72
N VAL A 80 -2.54 10.29 -25.84
CA VAL A 80 -2.87 11.61 -26.41
C VAL A 80 -3.72 12.42 -25.44
N LEU A 81 -4.74 11.81 -24.83
CA LEU A 81 -5.61 12.47 -23.85
C LEU A 81 -4.82 12.87 -22.58
N ILE A 82 -3.99 11.98 -22.06
CA ILE A 82 -3.13 12.26 -20.91
C ILE A 82 -2.20 13.45 -21.20
N ARG A 83 -1.54 13.45 -22.35
CA ARG A 83 -0.68 14.57 -22.78
C ARG A 83 -1.47 15.87 -22.88
N HIS A 84 -2.65 15.85 -23.46
CA HIS A 84 -3.52 17.01 -23.57
C HIS A 84 -3.90 17.57 -22.21
N PHE A 85 -4.40 16.72 -21.30
CA PHE A 85 -4.79 17.15 -19.96
C PHE A 85 -3.59 17.65 -19.12
N LEU A 86 -2.47 16.95 -19.17
CA LEU A 86 -1.27 17.38 -18.44
C LEU A 86 -0.74 18.74 -18.92
N THR A 87 -0.75 18.98 -20.25
CA THR A 87 -0.17 20.20 -20.81
C THR A 87 -1.12 21.39 -20.76
N LEU A 88 -2.40 21.21 -21.05
CA LEU A 88 -3.36 22.31 -21.20
C LEU A 88 -4.18 22.59 -19.93
N THR A 89 -4.35 21.61 -19.05
CA THR A 89 -5.19 21.77 -17.84
C THR A 89 -4.34 21.75 -16.57
N VAL A 90 -3.60 20.65 -16.34
CA VAL A 90 -2.88 20.45 -15.08
C VAL A 90 -1.70 21.43 -14.95
N ARG A 91 -0.83 21.47 -15.95
CA ARG A 91 0.38 22.31 -15.91
C ARG A 91 0.10 23.79 -15.65
N PRO A 92 -0.85 24.48 -16.31
CA PRO A 92 -1.13 25.89 -16.04
C PRO A 92 -1.62 26.14 -14.61
N LEU A 93 -2.42 25.24 -14.05
CA LEU A 93 -2.98 25.38 -12.71
C LEU A 93 -1.95 25.19 -11.60
N PHE A 94 -0.93 24.34 -11.83
CA PHE A 94 0.15 24.09 -10.89
C PHE A 94 1.43 24.89 -11.18
N ALA A 95 1.51 25.64 -12.29
CA ALA A 95 2.74 26.32 -12.75
C ALA A 95 3.23 27.46 -11.86
N LYS A 96 2.38 28.02 -10.99
CA LYS A 96 2.74 29.17 -10.13
C LYS A 96 3.70 28.82 -8.99
N LYS A 97 3.92 27.51 -8.70
CA LYS A 97 4.90 27.08 -7.68
C LYS A 97 5.87 26.07 -8.28
N GLN A 98 7.02 26.55 -8.75
CA GLN A 98 8.14 25.64 -9.05
C GLN A 98 8.63 25.07 -7.72
N THR A 99 8.51 23.76 -7.56
CA THR A 99 9.10 23.02 -6.44
C THR A 99 10.60 23.22 -6.47
N ARG A 100 11.17 23.82 -5.40
CA ARG A 100 12.59 24.20 -5.30
C ARG A 100 13.56 23.04 -5.53
N ASN A 101 13.12 21.81 -5.37
CA ASN A 101 13.95 20.61 -5.32
C ASN A 101 14.01 19.83 -6.64
N VAL A 102 13.21 20.21 -7.65
CA VAL A 102 13.11 19.47 -8.92
C VAL A 102 13.30 20.40 -10.11
N THR A 103 14.15 19.99 -11.08
CA THR A 103 14.34 20.71 -12.35
C THR A 103 13.13 20.55 -13.26
N THR A 104 13.01 21.40 -14.29
CA THR A 104 11.98 21.31 -15.34
C THR A 104 12.02 19.98 -16.11
N GLN A 105 13.12 19.23 -16.01
CA GLN A 105 13.29 17.90 -16.60
C GLN A 105 12.96 16.76 -15.64
N GLY A 106 12.45 17.05 -14.43
CA GLY A 106 12.09 16.05 -13.43
C GLY A 106 13.30 15.37 -12.77
N ARG A 107 14.39 16.09 -12.52
CA ARG A 107 15.58 15.61 -11.80
C ARG A 107 15.82 16.41 -10.53
N LYS A 108 16.44 15.81 -9.52
CA LYS A 108 16.84 16.51 -8.29
C LYS A 108 17.83 17.64 -8.60
N VAL A 109 17.59 18.81 -7.99
CA VAL A 109 18.55 19.94 -8.03
C VAL A 109 19.73 19.62 -7.11
N THR A 110 20.95 19.63 -7.64
CA THR A 110 22.16 19.21 -6.93
C THR A 110 22.79 20.32 -6.08
N SER A 111 22.41 21.58 -6.29
CA SER A 111 22.91 22.70 -5.49
C SER A 111 21.85 23.80 -5.43
N GLN A 112 21.45 24.16 -4.20
CA GLN A 112 20.67 25.37 -3.96
C GLN A 112 21.57 26.43 -3.33
N PRO A 113 21.58 27.68 -3.85
CA PRO A 113 22.04 28.80 -3.07
C PRO A 113 21.06 29.02 -1.93
N VAL A 114 21.53 28.94 -0.69
CA VAL A 114 20.79 29.31 0.51
C VAL A 114 20.56 30.82 0.46
N LEU A 115 19.34 31.23 0.11
CA LEU A 115 18.93 32.65 0.24
C LEU A 115 18.44 32.88 1.66
N PRO A 116 18.98 33.88 2.38
CA PRO A 116 18.52 34.21 3.71
C PRO A 116 17.13 34.84 3.70
N GLY A 117 16.26 34.34 4.57
CA GLY A 117 15.12 35.04 5.15
C GLY A 117 14.04 35.57 4.21
N ARG A 118 13.01 34.76 3.96
CA ARG A 118 11.71 35.26 3.51
C ARG A 118 10.75 35.31 4.68
N PHE A 119 10.09 36.45 4.88
CA PHE A 119 9.16 36.70 5.96
C PHE A 119 7.95 35.73 5.92
N VAL A 120 7.56 35.21 7.07
CA VAL A 120 6.49 34.22 7.29
C VAL A 120 5.11 34.69 6.80
N GLY A 121 4.86 35.99 6.66
CA GLY A 121 3.55 36.54 6.24
C GLY A 121 3.27 36.46 4.72
N ALA A 122 4.26 36.17 3.89
CA ALA A 122 4.05 36.05 2.43
C ALA A 122 3.58 34.64 1.99
N GLU A 123 3.67 33.63 2.88
CA GLU A 123 3.30 32.26 2.56
C GLU A 123 1.79 32.01 2.68
N GLU A 124 1.09 32.68 3.59
CA GLU A 124 -0.35 32.53 3.79
C GLU A 124 -1.17 33.14 2.63
N ASP A 125 -0.73 34.27 2.08
CA ASP A 125 -1.38 34.93 0.92
C ASP A 125 -1.12 34.14 -0.39
N GLU A 126 0.02 33.46 -0.53
CA GLU A 126 0.32 32.59 -1.67
C GLU A 126 -0.51 31.30 -1.64
N GLU A 127 -0.83 30.77 -0.44
CA GLU A 127 -1.63 29.53 -0.26
C GLU A 127 -3.09 29.75 -0.66
N ALA A 128 -3.69 30.89 -0.28
CA ALA A 128 -5.07 31.26 -0.63
C ALA A 128 -5.26 31.46 -2.16
N SER A 129 -4.18 31.66 -2.93
CA SER A 129 -4.21 31.96 -4.37
C SER A 129 -3.85 30.78 -5.26
N ARG A 130 -3.99 29.53 -4.80
CA ARG A 130 -3.68 28.35 -5.63
C ARG A 130 -4.83 28.05 -6.61
N PRO A 131 -4.66 28.23 -7.94
CA PRO A 131 -5.77 28.07 -8.90
C PRO A 131 -6.37 26.67 -8.90
N TRP A 132 -5.56 25.62 -8.70
CA TRP A 132 -6.01 24.24 -8.68
C TRP A 132 -6.93 23.90 -7.49
N LYS A 133 -6.94 24.69 -6.42
CA LYS A 133 -7.90 24.52 -5.30
C LYS A 133 -9.32 24.96 -5.66
N SER A 134 -9.44 25.90 -6.58
CA SER A 134 -10.74 26.35 -7.09
C SER A 134 -11.40 25.32 -8.00
N ASP A 135 -10.60 24.48 -8.64
CA ASP A 135 -11.02 23.52 -9.67
C ASP A 135 -10.82 22.08 -9.18
N ALA A 136 -11.68 21.62 -8.27
CA ALA A 136 -11.57 20.32 -7.60
C ALA A 136 -11.44 19.13 -8.59
N PHE A 137 -12.02 19.24 -9.79
CA PHE A 137 -11.93 18.21 -10.84
C PHE A 137 -10.49 17.90 -11.30
N VAL A 138 -9.54 18.84 -11.08
CA VAL A 138 -8.15 18.65 -11.49
C VAL A 138 -7.46 17.56 -10.68
N VAL A 139 -7.82 17.43 -9.40
CA VAL A 139 -7.30 16.38 -8.52
C VAL A 139 -7.84 15.01 -8.96
N ASP A 140 -9.13 14.92 -9.30
CA ASP A 140 -9.74 13.70 -9.83
C ASP A 140 -9.16 13.33 -11.19
N MET A 141 -8.90 14.34 -12.04
CA MET A 141 -8.23 14.15 -13.33
C MET A 141 -6.80 13.61 -13.15
N LEU A 142 -6.03 14.14 -12.20
CA LEU A 142 -4.69 13.63 -11.86
C LEU A 142 -4.76 12.17 -11.38
N ASN A 143 -5.74 11.85 -10.55
CA ASN A 143 -5.94 10.47 -10.09
C ASN A 143 -6.26 9.53 -11.25
N TRP A 144 -7.14 9.92 -12.16
CA TRP A 144 -7.43 9.16 -13.38
C TRP A 144 -6.17 9.00 -14.25
N ILE A 145 -5.41 10.07 -14.46
CA ILE A 145 -4.16 10.02 -15.24
C ILE A 145 -3.21 9.00 -14.62
N VAL A 146 -2.88 9.13 -13.33
CA VAL A 146 -1.90 8.27 -12.64
C VAL A 146 -2.32 6.81 -12.66
N THR A 147 -3.61 6.51 -12.49
CA THR A 147 -4.13 5.14 -12.53
C THR A 147 -4.19 4.54 -13.94
N SER A 148 -4.14 5.38 -14.99
CA SER A 148 -4.16 4.96 -16.39
C SER A 148 -2.75 4.81 -17.00
N LEU A 149 -1.69 5.13 -16.24
CA LEU A 149 -0.31 5.04 -16.73
C LEU A 149 0.22 3.61 -16.73
N ASP A 150 0.95 3.27 -17.77
CA ASP A 150 1.88 2.16 -17.79
C ASP A 150 3.33 2.63 -17.60
N SER A 151 4.27 1.71 -17.46
CA SER A 151 5.68 2.05 -17.22
C SER A 151 6.32 2.91 -18.32
N LYS A 152 5.87 2.79 -19.57
CA LYS A 152 6.38 3.59 -20.70
C LYS A 152 5.84 5.02 -20.65
N LEU A 153 4.55 5.16 -20.38
CA LEU A 153 3.90 6.47 -20.25
C LEU A 153 4.39 7.21 -19.01
N VAL A 154 4.71 6.49 -17.92
CA VAL A 154 5.36 7.09 -16.75
C VAL A 154 6.68 7.73 -17.14
N GLU A 155 7.56 7.04 -17.90
CA GLU A 155 8.83 7.63 -18.34
C GLU A 155 8.64 8.87 -19.21
N GLU A 156 7.68 8.83 -20.11
CA GLU A 156 7.37 9.92 -21.03
C GLU A 156 6.82 11.15 -20.30
N PHE A 157 5.84 10.94 -19.39
CA PHE A 157 5.15 12.04 -18.71
C PHE A 157 5.77 12.41 -17.35
N TRP A 158 6.86 11.76 -16.95
CA TRP A 158 7.53 11.99 -15.67
C TRP A 158 7.71 13.47 -15.30
N PRO A 159 8.26 14.34 -16.17
CA PRO A 159 8.46 15.75 -15.83
C PRO A 159 7.17 16.55 -15.63
N LEU A 160 6.06 16.09 -16.22
CA LEU A 160 4.75 16.74 -16.12
C LEU A 160 3.95 16.29 -14.89
N LEU A 161 4.19 15.07 -14.40
CA LEU A 161 3.49 14.48 -13.26
C LEU A 161 4.06 14.94 -11.91
N LEU A 162 5.36 15.19 -11.83
CA LEU A 162 6.03 15.51 -10.58
C LEU A 162 5.58 16.82 -9.93
N PRO A 163 5.52 17.96 -10.65
CA PRO A 163 5.20 19.23 -10.04
C PRO A 163 3.82 19.25 -9.36
N PRO A 164 2.73 18.72 -9.97
CA PRO A 164 1.45 18.69 -9.30
C PRO A 164 1.42 17.75 -8.10
N ILE A 165 2.05 16.57 -8.15
CA ILE A 165 2.09 15.64 -7.02
C ILE A 165 2.87 16.23 -5.85
N LEU A 166 4.03 16.83 -6.10
CA LEU A 166 4.83 17.49 -5.08
C LEU A 166 4.10 18.72 -4.50
N ALA A 167 3.37 19.48 -5.31
CA ALA A 167 2.57 20.60 -4.84
C ALA A 167 1.43 20.16 -3.90
N LEU A 168 0.83 18.99 -4.13
CA LEU A 168 -0.15 18.41 -3.22
C LEU A 168 0.49 17.93 -1.91
N LEU A 169 1.67 17.31 -1.97
CA LEU A 169 2.41 16.88 -0.78
C LEU A 169 2.87 18.05 0.10
N ASP A 170 3.23 19.17 -0.52
CA ASP A 170 3.65 20.39 0.17
C ASP A 170 2.48 21.28 0.64
N ASP A 171 1.22 20.90 0.38
CA ASP A 171 0.07 21.69 0.78
C ASP A 171 -0.10 21.75 2.30
N MET A 172 -0.70 22.82 2.82
CA MET A 172 -0.99 22.96 4.26
C MET A 172 -2.19 22.12 4.70
N GLU A 173 -3.14 21.90 3.80
CA GLU A 173 -4.32 21.11 4.11
C GLU A 173 -4.05 19.61 4.05
N VAL A 174 -4.34 18.93 5.16
CA VAL A 174 -4.11 17.49 5.32
C VAL A 174 -4.77 16.64 4.23
N LYS A 175 -5.98 17.03 3.78
CA LYS A 175 -6.70 16.31 2.71
C LYS A 175 -5.89 16.26 1.40
N TYR A 176 -5.22 17.34 1.02
CA TYR A 176 -4.42 17.39 -0.21
C TYR A 176 -3.08 16.65 -0.04
N LYS A 177 -2.47 16.73 1.15
CA LYS A 177 -1.30 15.89 1.47
C LYS A 177 -1.62 14.41 1.34
N ALA A 178 -2.76 13.96 1.88
CA ALA A 178 -3.18 12.56 1.80
C ALA A 178 -3.40 12.12 0.35
N VAL A 179 -4.05 12.96 -0.47
CA VAL A 179 -4.20 12.71 -1.91
C VAL A 179 -2.84 12.68 -2.60
N GLY A 180 -1.93 13.61 -2.27
CA GLY A 180 -0.56 13.62 -2.79
C GLY A 180 0.21 12.33 -2.49
N CYS A 181 0.12 11.81 -1.25
CA CYS A 181 0.70 10.53 -0.86
C CYS A 181 0.10 9.36 -1.65
N THR A 182 -1.23 9.32 -1.80
CA THR A 182 -1.92 8.27 -2.56
C THR A 182 -1.51 8.28 -4.04
N LEU A 183 -1.48 9.45 -4.67
CA LEU A 183 -1.05 9.61 -6.05
C LEU A 183 0.42 9.22 -6.23
N LEU A 184 1.28 9.62 -5.31
CA LEU A 184 2.69 9.24 -5.33
C LEU A 184 2.87 7.72 -5.19
N SER A 185 2.13 7.08 -4.27
CA SER A 185 2.15 5.62 -4.11
C SER A 185 1.74 4.91 -5.39
N SER A 186 0.65 5.36 -6.03
CA SER A 186 0.15 4.79 -7.29
C SER A 186 1.14 5.01 -8.45
N LEU A 187 1.74 6.20 -8.55
CA LEU A 187 2.77 6.50 -9.54
C LEU A 187 4.01 5.61 -9.36
N LEU A 188 4.50 5.50 -8.12
CA LEU A 188 5.67 4.69 -7.80
C LEU A 188 5.45 3.19 -8.08
N ALA A 189 4.24 2.68 -7.89
CA ALA A 189 3.90 1.27 -8.19
C ALA A 189 4.11 0.90 -9.67
N THR A 190 3.97 1.86 -10.58
CA THR A 190 4.19 1.68 -12.02
C THR A 190 5.55 2.18 -12.51
N THR A 191 6.31 2.88 -11.63
CA THR A 191 7.60 3.51 -11.97
C THR A 191 8.72 2.45 -12.04
N PRO A 192 9.46 2.37 -13.15
CA PRO A 192 10.65 1.53 -13.22
C PRO A 192 11.72 1.99 -12.22
N PRO A 193 12.35 1.08 -11.44
CA PRO A 193 13.41 1.43 -10.50
C PRO A 193 14.57 2.20 -11.13
N ALA A 194 14.91 1.87 -12.38
CA ALA A 194 15.96 2.56 -13.14
C ALA A 194 15.64 4.03 -13.39
N LEU A 195 14.37 4.38 -13.61
CA LEU A 195 13.95 5.78 -13.78
C LEU A 195 14.15 6.57 -12.49
N LEU A 196 13.73 6.02 -11.35
CA LEU A 196 13.89 6.64 -10.03
C LEU A 196 15.37 6.82 -9.66
N ALA A 197 16.19 5.81 -9.92
CA ALA A 197 17.64 5.89 -9.72
C ALA A 197 18.30 6.95 -10.61
N ARG A 198 17.96 6.98 -11.90
CA ARG A 198 18.52 7.94 -12.89
C ARG A 198 18.15 9.39 -12.57
N THR A 199 16.96 9.63 -12.06
CA THR A 199 16.47 10.99 -11.72
C THR A 199 16.96 11.48 -10.37
N GLY A 200 17.36 10.57 -9.47
CA GLY A 200 17.83 10.88 -8.12
C GLY A 200 16.73 11.43 -7.20
N LEU A 201 15.44 11.21 -7.52
CA LEU A 201 14.31 11.78 -6.78
C LEU A 201 13.90 10.98 -5.53
N GLY A 202 14.46 9.79 -5.34
CA GLY A 202 14.14 8.98 -4.15
C GLY A 202 14.24 9.76 -2.84
N PRO A 203 15.36 10.45 -2.53
CA PRO A 203 15.46 11.29 -1.33
C PRO A 203 14.45 12.44 -1.28
N VAL A 204 14.11 13.04 -2.43
CA VAL A 204 13.12 14.14 -2.47
C VAL A 204 11.74 13.65 -2.06
N PHE A 205 11.35 12.44 -2.47
CA PHE A 205 10.10 11.83 -2.05
C PHE A 205 10.13 11.43 -0.58
N ASP A 206 11.26 10.91 -0.07
CA ASP A 206 11.43 10.66 1.37
C ASP A 206 11.23 11.95 2.18
N ASP A 207 11.88 13.05 1.74
CA ASP A 207 11.78 14.36 2.39
C ASP A 207 10.35 14.94 2.34
N ALA A 208 9.57 14.57 1.31
CA ALA A 208 8.17 15.01 1.19
C ALA A 208 7.19 14.15 2.01
N ILE A 209 7.43 12.84 2.12
CA ILE A 209 6.54 11.90 2.85
C ILE A 209 6.80 11.95 4.36
N THR A 210 8.07 11.98 4.79
CA THR A 210 8.45 11.89 6.21
C THR A 210 7.74 12.91 7.10
N PRO A 211 7.58 14.18 6.74
CA PRO A 211 6.82 15.14 7.53
C PRO A 211 5.34 14.73 7.71
N CYS A 212 4.73 14.09 6.71
CA CYS A 212 3.34 13.63 6.78
C CYS A 212 3.10 12.62 7.91
N LEU A 213 4.10 11.83 8.26
CA LEU A 213 4.03 10.85 9.35
C LEU A 213 4.07 11.49 10.75
N SER A 214 4.42 12.77 10.85
CA SER A 214 4.47 13.53 12.10
C SER A 214 3.18 14.29 12.41
N TYR A 215 2.16 14.24 11.53
CA TYR A 215 0.84 14.87 11.75
C TYR A 215 0.01 14.02 12.71
N LEU A 216 0.37 14.05 13.98
CA LEU A 216 -0.28 13.31 15.06
C LEU A 216 -1.25 14.21 15.85
N PRO A 217 -2.24 13.63 16.56
CA PRO A 217 -3.07 14.35 17.50
C PRO A 217 -2.19 15.09 18.53
N THR A 218 -2.52 16.28 18.84
CA THR A 218 -2.02 17.38 19.63
C THR A 218 -2.07 18.67 18.80
N LEU A 219 -1.68 18.58 17.51
CA LEU A 219 -1.72 19.70 16.56
C LEU A 219 -2.70 19.46 15.41
N THR A 220 -3.02 18.20 15.13
CA THR A 220 -3.90 17.78 14.02
C THR A 220 -5.10 17.02 14.56
N PRO A 221 -6.34 17.28 14.09
CA PRO A 221 -7.50 16.48 14.47
C PRO A 221 -7.28 14.99 14.17
N GLU A 222 -7.71 14.10 15.07
CA GLU A 222 -7.49 12.66 15.02
C GLU A 222 -7.91 12.03 13.67
N ALA A 223 -9.10 12.39 13.16
CA ALA A 223 -9.58 11.89 11.87
C ALA A 223 -8.68 12.29 10.69
N GLN A 224 -8.09 13.50 10.75
CA GLN A 224 -7.14 13.95 9.73
C GLN A 224 -5.79 13.25 9.86
N SER A 225 -5.34 12.99 11.09
CA SER A 225 -4.12 12.21 11.34
C SER A 225 -4.24 10.82 10.76
N ILE A 226 -5.33 10.12 11.03
CA ILE A 226 -5.60 8.78 10.50
C ILE A 226 -5.62 8.80 8.97
N LEU A 227 -6.37 9.73 8.36
CA LEU A 227 -6.44 9.87 6.90
C LEU A 227 -5.05 10.03 6.28
N LEU A 228 -4.19 10.84 6.89
CA LEU A 228 -2.86 11.10 6.36
C LEU A 228 -1.92 9.92 6.58
N LEU A 229 -1.95 9.26 7.74
CA LEU A 229 -1.13 8.09 8.03
C LEU A 229 -1.46 6.93 7.09
N ASP A 230 -2.78 6.70 6.83
CA ASP A 230 -3.24 5.66 5.90
C ASP A 230 -2.80 5.88 4.45
N ALA A 231 -2.52 7.12 4.06
CA ALA A 231 -1.97 7.46 2.76
C ALA A 231 -0.42 7.47 2.74
N ALA A 232 0.21 7.98 3.80
CA ALA A 232 1.65 8.23 3.84
C ALA A 232 2.48 6.94 4.04
N TYR A 233 2.06 6.01 4.91
CA TYR A 233 2.78 4.74 5.10
C TYR A 233 2.82 3.86 3.83
N PRO A 234 1.72 3.63 3.10
CA PRO A 234 1.79 2.93 1.82
C PRO A 234 2.71 3.61 0.80
N ALA A 235 2.72 4.95 0.75
CA ALA A 235 3.62 5.69 -0.13
C ALA A 235 5.09 5.47 0.26
N LEU A 236 5.42 5.52 1.55
CA LEU A 236 6.77 5.24 2.07
C LEU A 236 7.20 3.80 1.75
N PHE A 237 6.33 2.82 1.97
CA PHE A 237 6.65 1.42 1.70
C PHE A 237 6.85 1.16 0.20
N THR A 238 6.04 1.76 -0.65
CA THR A 238 6.18 1.65 -2.11
C THR A 238 7.48 2.33 -2.58
N LEU A 239 7.78 3.52 -2.06
CA LEU A 239 9.03 4.22 -2.35
C LEU A 239 10.25 3.37 -1.95
N THR A 240 10.23 2.81 -0.74
CA THR A 240 11.31 1.96 -0.23
C THR A 240 11.49 0.72 -1.11
N ALA A 241 10.38 0.09 -1.55
CA ALA A 241 10.43 -1.06 -2.42
C ALA A 241 11.02 -0.72 -3.80
N VAL A 242 10.66 0.40 -4.40
CA VAL A 242 11.17 0.82 -5.72
C VAL A 242 12.64 1.25 -5.65
N ARG A 243 13.06 1.92 -4.55
CA ARG A 243 14.45 2.38 -4.38
C ARG A 243 15.43 1.25 -4.09
N PHE A 244 15.01 0.28 -3.28
CA PHE A 244 15.88 -0.75 -2.73
C PHE A 244 15.43 -2.15 -3.13
N SER A 245 14.63 -2.28 -4.22
CA SER A 245 14.20 -3.58 -4.72
C SER A 245 15.36 -4.55 -4.69
N PRO A 246 15.20 -5.74 -4.08
CA PRO A 246 16.22 -6.76 -4.16
C PRO A 246 16.41 -7.09 -5.65
N THR A 247 17.51 -6.65 -6.22
CA THR A 247 17.96 -7.20 -7.50
C THR A 247 18.05 -8.70 -7.27
N THR A 248 17.23 -9.46 -7.98
CA THR A 248 17.13 -10.92 -7.86
C THR A 248 18.38 -11.56 -8.46
N THR A 249 19.54 -11.27 -7.91
CA THR A 249 20.73 -12.09 -8.06
C THR A 249 20.83 -12.93 -6.81
N VAL A 250 20.05 -14.01 -6.78
CA VAL A 250 20.21 -15.09 -5.81
C VAL A 250 21.55 -15.75 -6.10
N SER A 251 22.63 -15.17 -5.61
CA SER A 251 23.87 -15.87 -5.40
C SER A 251 23.68 -16.71 -4.15
N PHE A 252 23.45 -18.00 -4.31
CA PHE A 252 23.49 -19.00 -3.24
C PHE A 252 24.95 -19.17 -2.77
N GLN A 253 25.53 -18.14 -2.22
CA GLN A 253 26.75 -18.26 -1.42
C GLN A 253 26.35 -18.04 0.03
N ALA A 254 26.43 -19.14 0.78
CA ALA A 254 26.29 -19.13 2.23
C ALA A 254 27.34 -18.19 2.84
N HIS A 255 26.94 -16.94 3.13
CA HIS A 255 27.74 -16.04 3.94
C HIS A 255 27.47 -16.32 5.42
N PRO A 256 28.50 -16.45 6.26
CA PRO A 256 28.37 -16.77 7.69
C PRO A 256 27.79 -15.61 8.54
N ALA A 257 27.55 -14.44 7.96
CA ALA A 257 26.89 -13.34 8.65
C ALA A 257 25.76 -12.80 7.75
N HIS A 258 24.52 -12.85 8.23
CA HIS A 258 23.39 -12.22 7.57
C HIS A 258 23.55 -10.69 7.66
N VAL A 259 23.87 -10.05 6.54
CA VAL A 259 23.88 -8.59 6.42
C VAL A 259 22.50 -8.19 5.90
N PRO A 260 21.71 -7.42 6.69
CA PRO A 260 20.42 -6.94 6.22
C PRO A 260 20.53 -6.19 4.90
N SER A 261 19.62 -6.45 3.98
CA SER A 261 19.58 -5.73 2.70
C SER A 261 19.35 -4.23 2.93
N ALA A 262 19.74 -3.37 2.00
CA ALA A 262 19.45 -1.93 2.08
C ALA A 262 17.94 -1.67 2.24
N TYR A 263 17.10 -2.52 1.66
CA TYR A 263 15.66 -2.51 1.85
C TYR A 263 15.25 -2.77 3.31
N ALA A 264 15.78 -3.83 3.93
CA ALA A 264 15.51 -4.16 5.33
C ALA A 264 16.07 -3.08 6.29
N GLN A 265 17.23 -2.51 5.98
CA GLN A 265 17.81 -1.41 6.76
C GLN A 265 16.90 -0.17 6.73
N GLN A 266 16.36 0.21 5.58
CA GLN A 266 15.45 1.35 5.46
C GLN A 266 14.12 1.10 6.19
N LEU A 267 13.55 -0.11 6.09
CA LEU A 267 12.36 -0.47 6.86
C LEU A 267 12.63 -0.45 8.37
N SER A 268 13.77 -0.98 8.80
CA SER A 268 14.20 -0.94 10.22
C SER A 268 14.37 0.50 10.72
N HIS A 269 14.93 1.37 9.87
CA HIS A 269 15.02 2.80 10.18
C HIS A 269 13.63 3.41 10.38
N SER A 270 12.69 3.16 9.46
CA SER A 270 11.31 3.66 9.58
C SER A 270 10.59 3.10 10.80
N LEU A 271 10.85 1.85 11.18
CA LEU A 271 10.33 1.25 12.41
C LEU A 271 10.75 2.06 13.62
N HIS A 272 12.06 2.30 13.78
CA HIS A 272 12.63 2.94 14.98
C HIS A 272 12.40 4.46 15.04
N THR A 273 12.37 5.15 13.90
CA THR A 273 12.28 6.62 13.87
C THR A 273 10.86 7.14 13.75
N GLN A 274 9.93 6.31 13.26
CA GLN A 274 8.58 6.77 12.92
C GLN A 274 7.50 5.98 13.64
N ILE A 275 7.37 4.67 13.41
CA ILE A 275 6.25 3.88 13.94
C ILE A 275 6.32 3.73 15.46
N LEU A 276 7.43 3.24 16.01
CA LEU A 276 7.55 2.98 17.45
C LEU A 276 7.40 4.26 18.29
N PRO A 277 8.08 5.39 17.97
CA PRO A 277 7.91 6.62 18.74
C PRO A 277 6.50 7.22 18.61
N SER A 278 5.81 6.97 17.49
CA SER A 278 4.44 7.42 17.30
C SER A 278 3.45 6.60 18.13
N ILE A 279 3.63 5.28 18.21
CA ILE A 279 2.83 4.41 19.08
C ILE A 279 3.02 4.83 20.55
N ASP A 280 4.25 4.91 21.01
CA ASP A 280 4.59 5.29 22.39
C ASP A 280 3.93 6.63 22.79
N ARG A 281 4.03 7.63 21.95
CA ARG A 281 3.44 8.96 22.18
C ARG A 281 1.91 8.97 22.23
N MET A 282 1.25 8.12 21.43
CA MET A 282 -0.21 8.12 21.27
C MET A 282 -0.93 7.10 22.12
N LEU A 283 -0.18 6.18 22.75
CA LEU A 283 -0.72 4.98 23.40
C LEU A 283 -1.78 5.30 24.47
N GLU A 284 -1.52 6.26 25.33
CA GLU A 284 -2.42 6.62 26.43
C GLU A 284 -3.62 7.50 26.02
N SER A 285 -3.45 8.33 24.98
CA SER A 285 -4.39 9.40 24.66
C SER A 285 -5.26 9.15 23.42
N HIS A 286 -4.76 8.42 22.42
CA HIS A 286 -5.40 8.26 21.12
C HIS A 286 -5.37 6.80 20.61
N PRO A 287 -6.17 5.89 21.22
CA PRO A 287 -6.15 4.46 20.88
C PRO A 287 -6.53 4.16 19.43
N THR A 288 -7.36 4.99 18.79
CA THR A 288 -7.71 4.87 17.37
C THR A 288 -6.51 5.08 16.45
N VAL A 289 -5.66 6.05 16.76
CA VAL A 289 -4.41 6.30 16.01
C VAL A 289 -3.43 5.14 16.22
N VAL A 290 -3.35 4.60 17.44
CA VAL A 290 -2.50 3.44 17.73
C VAL A 290 -2.96 2.21 16.92
N VAL A 291 -4.26 1.98 16.79
CA VAL A 291 -4.79 0.91 15.93
C VAL A 291 -4.33 1.10 14.47
N THR A 292 -4.41 2.31 13.93
CA THR A 292 -3.91 2.61 12.58
C THR A 292 -2.40 2.35 12.47
N LEU A 293 -1.61 2.80 13.44
CA LEU A 293 -0.16 2.55 13.47
C LEU A 293 0.17 1.05 13.56
N LEU A 294 -0.59 0.27 14.33
CA LEU A 294 -0.43 -1.19 14.41
C LEU A 294 -0.74 -1.87 13.07
N VAL A 295 -1.75 -1.39 12.31
CA VAL A 295 -2.02 -1.89 10.95
C VAL A 295 -0.82 -1.64 10.02
N HIS A 296 -0.21 -0.48 10.10
CA HIS A 296 0.99 -0.18 9.31
C HIS A 296 2.22 -0.95 9.82
N LEU A 297 2.32 -1.21 11.13
CA LEU A 297 3.34 -2.07 11.71
C LEU A 297 3.22 -3.51 11.20
N ILE A 298 2.01 -4.06 11.11
CA ILE A 298 1.75 -5.38 10.48
C ILE A 298 2.33 -5.39 9.06
N ALA A 299 2.02 -4.37 8.26
CA ALA A 299 2.49 -4.26 6.89
C ALA A 299 4.02 -4.12 6.80
N LEU A 300 4.65 -3.48 7.77
CA LEU A 300 6.12 -3.34 7.86
C LEU A 300 6.77 -4.67 8.27
N ILE A 301 6.27 -5.35 9.31
CA ILE A 301 6.77 -6.65 9.76
C ILE A 301 6.69 -7.68 8.64
N ALA A 302 5.57 -7.73 7.91
CA ALA A 302 5.40 -8.62 6.77
C ALA A 302 6.44 -8.37 5.65
N ARG A 303 6.88 -7.12 5.49
CA ARG A 303 7.93 -6.75 4.50
C ARG A 303 9.35 -7.03 5.00
N LEU A 304 9.59 -6.90 6.30
CA LEU A 304 10.87 -7.26 6.92
C LEU A 304 11.10 -8.77 6.91
N GLY A 305 10.02 -9.56 7.00
CA GLY A 305 10.13 -11.02 7.06
C GLY A 305 11.01 -11.47 8.24
N THR A 306 12.00 -12.31 7.97
CA THR A 306 12.91 -12.84 8.98
C THR A 306 13.81 -11.79 9.65
N ASP A 307 14.06 -10.65 9.01
CA ASP A 307 14.84 -9.56 9.61
C ASP A 307 14.15 -8.95 10.83
N THR A 308 12.85 -9.19 11.00
CA THR A 308 12.08 -8.83 12.21
C THR A 308 12.64 -9.42 13.50
N ILE A 309 13.37 -10.54 13.43
CA ILE A 309 14.00 -11.20 14.59
C ILE A 309 14.91 -10.23 15.36
N ALA A 310 15.61 -9.33 14.67
CA ALA A 310 16.48 -8.34 15.28
C ALA A 310 15.73 -7.32 16.15
N HIS A 311 14.42 -7.17 15.95
CA HIS A 311 13.59 -6.17 16.62
C HIS A 311 12.67 -6.74 17.70
N LEU A 312 12.72 -8.07 17.96
CA LEU A 312 11.88 -8.74 18.97
C LEU A 312 12.00 -8.11 20.36
N GLY A 313 13.22 -7.70 20.76
CA GLY A 313 13.48 -7.07 22.06
C GLY A 313 12.74 -5.74 22.29
N ILE A 314 12.18 -5.13 21.26
CA ILE A 314 11.39 -3.89 21.37
C ILE A 314 9.92 -4.18 21.04
N LEU A 315 9.67 -4.99 20.01
CA LEU A 315 8.31 -5.25 19.53
C LEU A 315 7.49 -6.07 20.53
N VAL A 316 8.08 -7.11 21.14
CA VAL A 316 7.32 -7.95 22.09
C VAL A 316 6.98 -7.18 23.36
N PRO A 317 7.92 -6.51 24.08
CA PRO A 317 7.57 -5.70 25.25
C PRO A 317 6.51 -4.63 24.95
N MET A 318 6.62 -3.89 23.84
CA MET A 318 5.63 -2.89 23.45
C MET A 318 4.23 -3.51 23.24
N LEU A 319 4.12 -4.63 22.53
CA LEU A 319 2.83 -5.29 22.30
C LEU A 319 2.23 -5.88 23.57
N THR A 320 3.07 -6.42 24.47
CA THR A 320 2.62 -6.94 25.76
C THR A 320 2.21 -5.83 26.72
N GLU A 321 2.88 -4.68 26.68
CA GLU A 321 2.49 -3.48 27.39
C GLU A 321 1.12 -3.00 26.94
N ILE A 322 0.87 -2.88 25.62
CA ILE A 322 -0.45 -2.55 25.07
C ILE A 322 -1.52 -3.51 25.58
N LEU A 323 -1.26 -4.83 25.54
CA LEU A 323 -2.21 -5.85 25.99
C LEU A 323 -2.46 -5.84 27.49
N SER A 324 -1.51 -5.34 28.27
CA SER A 324 -1.60 -5.27 29.74
C SER A 324 -2.16 -3.94 30.24
N MET A 325 -2.48 -2.99 29.34
CA MET A 325 -2.99 -1.67 29.71
C MET A 325 -4.28 -1.78 30.52
N PRO A 326 -4.44 -0.98 31.58
CA PRO A 326 -5.70 -0.86 32.28
C PRO A 326 -6.81 -0.38 31.30
N PHE A 327 -8.00 -0.94 31.43
CA PHE A 327 -9.16 -0.57 30.60
C PHE A 327 -9.04 -0.85 29.09
N ILE A 328 -8.12 -1.71 28.67
CA ILE A 328 -7.96 -2.07 27.25
C ILE A 328 -9.27 -2.62 26.63
N ALA A 329 -10.12 -3.26 27.45
CA ALA A 329 -11.42 -3.78 27.03
C ALA A 329 -12.44 -2.67 26.70
N ALA A 330 -12.23 -1.43 27.15
CA ALA A 330 -13.10 -0.30 26.81
C ALA A 330 -13.08 0.03 25.31
N TYR A 331 -11.94 -0.26 24.63
CA TYR A 331 -11.77 -0.07 23.20
C TYR A 331 -11.29 -1.37 22.50
N PRO A 332 -12.21 -2.30 22.20
CA PRO A 332 -11.87 -3.63 21.65
C PRO A 332 -11.03 -3.66 20.36
N PRO A 333 -11.04 -2.64 19.48
CA PRO A 333 -10.14 -2.62 18.32
C PRO A 333 -8.65 -2.63 18.66
N LEU A 334 -8.25 -2.09 19.82
CA LEU A 334 -6.84 -2.01 20.21
C LEU A 334 -6.24 -3.39 20.55
N PRO A 335 -6.81 -4.20 21.48
CA PRO A 335 -6.30 -5.54 21.75
C PRO A 335 -6.44 -6.47 20.54
N LEU A 336 -7.45 -6.25 19.68
CA LEU A 336 -7.60 -6.97 18.43
C LEU A 336 -6.42 -6.68 17.47
N ALA A 337 -6.07 -5.42 17.30
CA ALA A 337 -4.93 -5.02 16.44
C ALA A 337 -3.60 -5.53 17.02
N ALA A 338 -3.41 -5.46 18.34
CA ALA A 338 -2.21 -5.98 19.01
C ALA A 338 -2.09 -7.51 18.84
N ALA A 339 -3.19 -8.27 18.99
CA ALA A 339 -3.20 -9.71 18.76
C ALA A 339 -2.85 -10.06 17.31
N ARG A 340 -3.40 -9.36 16.32
CA ARG A 340 -3.04 -9.53 14.91
C ARG A 340 -1.59 -9.18 14.61
N THR A 341 -1.05 -8.16 15.25
CA THR A 341 0.38 -7.81 15.13
C THR A 341 1.26 -8.93 15.68
N LEU A 342 0.89 -9.53 16.82
CA LEU A 342 1.59 -10.71 17.36
C LEU A 342 1.52 -11.92 16.42
N GLN A 343 0.40 -12.16 15.75
CA GLN A 343 0.31 -13.26 14.76
C GLN A 343 1.31 -13.07 13.62
N VAL A 344 1.38 -11.86 13.04
CA VAL A 344 2.33 -11.57 11.96
C VAL A 344 3.78 -11.62 12.46
N LEU A 345 4.02 -11.18 13.69
CA LEU A 345 5.33 -11.29 14.34
C LEU A 345 5.73 -12.76 14.53
N LEU A 346 4.83 -13.60 15.04
CA LEU A 346 5.03 -15.04 15.17
C LEU A 346 5.30 -15.70 13.81
N ALA A 347 4.52 -15.37 12.78
CA ALA A 347 4.70 -15.95 11.45
C ALA A 347 6.09 -15.68 10.86
N ASN A 348 6.68 -14.51 11.14
CA ASN A 348 7.99 -14.10 10.57
C ASN A 348 9.18 -14.40 11.48
N ALA A 349 8.99 -14.46 12.81
CA ALA A 349 10.06 -14.61 13.78
C ALA A 349 9.94 -15.88 14.65
N TRP A 350 9.11 -16.85 14.25
CA TRP A 350 8.79 -18.07 15.01
C TRP A 350 9.99 -18.80 15.62
N PRO A 351 11.20 -18.90 14.99
CA PRO A 351 12.30 -19.67 15.57
C PRO A 351 12.87 -19.10 16.85
N ARG A 352 12.58 -17.81 17.15
CA ARG A 352 13.08 -17.12 18.35
C ARG A 352 11.98 -16.77 19.35
N MET A 353 10.72 -17.00 19.02
CA MET A 353 9.57 -16.63 19.88
C MET A 353 9.47 -17.47 21.16
N TRP A 354 10.07 -18.65 21.21
CA TRP A 354 10.11 -19.47 22.41
C TRP A 354 10.73 -18.73 23.63
N ARG A 355 11.67 -17.81 23.39
CA ARG A 355 12.29 -16.97 24.44
C ARG A 355 11.32 -15.97 25.04
N TRP A 356 10.36 -15.53 24.25
CA TRP A 356 9.38 -14.50 24.61
C TRP A 356 8.03 -15.06 25.01
N ARG A 357 7.90 -16.40 25.12
CA ARG A 357 6.63 -17.07 25.38
C ARG A 357 5.94 -16.59 26.65
N GLY A 358 6.73 -16.36 27.72
CA GLY A 358 6.22 -15.88 29.00
C GLY A 358 5.61 -14.48 28.91
N ASP A 359 6.32 -13.55 28.23
CA ASP A 359 5.86 -12.17 28.06
C ASP A 359 4.57 -12.13 27.20
N VAL A 360 4.56 -12.86 26.08
CA VAL A 360 3.39 -12.94 25.19
C VAL A 360 2.19 -13.53 25.91
N LEU A 361 2.36 -14.65 26.62
CA LEU A 361 1.29 -15.27 27.40
C LEU A 361 0.79 -14.35 28.53
N GLY A 362 1.71 -13.67 29.23
CA GLY A 362 1.36 -12.71 30.27
C GLY A 362 0.47 -11.59 29.76
N GLY A 363 0.86 -10.95 28.67
CA GLY A 363 0.05 -9.89 28.02
C GLY A 363 -1.31 -10.38 27.54
N LEU A 364 -1.36 -11.56 26.89
CA LEU A 364 -2.62 -12.15 26.43
C LEU A 364 -3.56 -12.52 27.58
N CYS A 365 -3.04 -13.10 28.67
CA CYS A 365 -3.84 -13.43 29.85
C CYS A 365 -4.41 -12.16 30.49
N ALA A 366 -3.61 -11.10 30.64
CA ALA A 366 -4.07 -9.82 31.18
C ALA A 366 -5.19 -9.22 30.33
N ALA A 367 -5.01 -9.15 29.02
CA ALA A 367 -6.06 -8.67 28.11
C ALA A 367 -7.32 -9.57 28.13
N TRP A 368 -7.15 -10.89 28.15
CA TRP A 368 -8.27 -11.84 28.17
C TRP A 368 -9.16 -11.67 29.39
N VAL A 369 -8.57 -11.53 30.57
CA VAL A 369 -9.32 -11.33 31.83
C VAL A 369 -10.16 -10.07 31.74
N GLN A 370 -9.56 -8.94 31.32
CA GLN A 370 -10.27 -7.67 31.19
C GLN A 370 -11.41 -7.73 30.15
N VAL A 371 -11.14 -8.32 28.99
CA VAL A 371 -12.13 -8.49 27.90
C VAL A 371 -13.26 -9.43 28.33
N SER A 372 -12.99 -10.41 29.21
CA SER A 372 -14.00 -11.34 29.72
C SER A 372 -14.88 -10.68 30.77
N GLN A 373 -14.30 -9.96 31.72
CA GLN A 373 -15.02 -9.20 32.76
C GLN A 373 -15.97 -8.17 32.13
N GLU A 374 -15.48 -7.38 31.18
CA GLU A 374 -16.30 -6.39 30.46
C GLU A 374 -17.46 -7.04 29.70
N SER A 375 -17.29 -8.27 29.19
CA SER A 375 -18.35 -9.01 28.51
C SER A 375 -19.45 -9.47 29.44
N GLU A 376 -19.11 -9.85 30.68
CA GLU A 376 -20.05 -10.31 31.72
C GLU A 376 -20.85 -9.12 32.29
N GLU A 377 -20.21 -8.01 32.58
CA GLU A 377 -20.84 -6.79 33.09
C GLU A 377 -21.87 -6.21 32.11
N ARG A 378 -21.61 -6.30 30.80
CA ARG A 378 -22.47 -5.78 29.73
C ARG A 378 -23.58 -6.69 29.29
N GLY A 379 -23.61 -7.98 29.71
CA GLY A 379 -24.62 -8.96 29.34
C GLY A 379 -26.05 -8.59 29.76
N GLY A 380 -26.24 -7.55 30.57
CA GLY A 380 -27.53 -7.06 31.07
C GLY A 380 -28.15 -5.86 30.33
N SER A 381 -27.49 -5.23 29.35
CA SER A 381 -27.98 -4.00 28.71
C SER A 381 -28.07 -4.11 27.19
N SER A 382 -29.29 -4.11 26.65
CA SER A 382 -29.58 -4.24 25.22
C SER A 382 -29.79 -2.85 24.56
N THR A 383 -28.72 -2.21 24.10
CA THR A 383 -28.80 -1.04 23.21
C THR A 383 -28.04 -1.30 21.90
N SER A 384 -28.46 -0.72 20.79
CA SER A 384 -27.91 -0.98 19.43
C SER A 384 -26.39 -0.79 19.29
N ASN A 385 -25.79 0.08 20.11
CA ASN A 385 -24.33 0.27 20.17
C ASN A 385 -23.60 -0.92 20.84
N THR A 386 -24.31 -1.77 21.59
CA THR A 386 -23.71 -2.94 22.27
C THR A 386 -23.48 -4.12 21.33
N VAL A 387 -24.25 -4.24 20.24
CA VAL A 387 -24.12 -5.36 19.28
C VAL A 387 -22.78 -5.31 18.54
N GLY A 388 -22.38 -4.16 17.99
CA GLY A 388 -21.11 -4.01 17.29
C GLY A 388 -19.88 -4.22 18.18
N LYS A 389 -19.93 -3.75 19.44
CA LYS A 389 -18.86 -3.99 20.42
C LYS A 389 -18.78 -5.47 20.85
N SER A 390 -19.93 -6.15 20.97
CA SER A 390 -19.97 -7.59 21.28
C SER A 390 -19.31 -8.42 20.17
N GLU A 391 -19.51 -8.09 18.90
CA GLU A 391 -18.84 -8.78 17.79
C GLU A 391 -17.34 -8.54 17.79
N GLN A 392 -16.89 -7.30 18.02
CA GLN A 392 -15.46 -6.97 18.11
C GLN A 392 -14.80 -7.68 19.30
N THR A 393 -15.48 -7.78 20.45
CA THR A 393 -15.00 -8.52 21.62
C THR A 393 -14.85 -10.02 21.32
N LYS A 394 -15.82 -10.62 20.61
CA LYS A 394 -15.74 -12.02 20.17
C LYS A 394 -14.56 -12.22 19.20
N ALA A 395 -14.41 -11.33 18.22
CA ALA A 395 -13.30 -11.36 17.28
C ALA A 395 -11.96 -11.25 18.01
N CYS A 396 -11.83 -10.37 19.00
CA CYS A 396 -10.63 -10.23 19.83
C CYS A 396 -10.28 -11.53 20.55
N LYS A 397 -11.26 -12.18 21.19
CA LYS A 397 -11.06 -13.49 21.86
C LYS A 397 -10.61 -14.58 20.89
N ILE A 398 -11.17 -14.62 19.69
CA ILE A 398 -10.75 -15.57 18.64
C ILE A 398 -9.30 -15.33 18.25
N GLU A 399 -8.93 -14.08 17.95
CA GLU A 399 -7.57 -13.76 17.53
C GLU A 399 -6.52 -14.02 18.62
N MET A 400 -6.86 -13.77 19.90
CA MET A 400 -5.97 -14.11 21.02
C MET A 400 -5.73 -15.62 21.12
N ARG A 401 -6.77 -16.47 20.93
CA ARG A 401 -6.60 -17.93 20.87
C ARG A 401 -5.71 -18.37 19.71
N VAL A 402 -5.86 -17.72 18.55
CA VAL A 402 -4.99 -17.98 17.40
C VAL A 402 -3.54 -17.68 17.75
N VAL A 403 -3.25 -16.58 18.45
CA VAL A 403 -1.88 -16.27 18.92
C VAL A 403 -1.32 -17.36 19.82
N VAL A 404 -2.12 -17.85 20.80
CA VAL A 404 -1.67 -18.93 21.71
C VAL A 404 -1.39 -20.21 20.93
N ASN A 405 -2.25 -20.59 19.98
CA ASN A 405 -2.05 -21.78 19.15
C ASN A 405 -0.80 -21.65 18.27
N MET A 406 -0.60 -20.50 17.63
CA MET A 406 0.60 -20.21 16.82
C MET A 406 1.87 -20.23 17.67
N LEU A 407 1.82 -19.68 18.88
CA LEU A 407 2.96 -19.68 19.81
C LEU A 407 3.32 -21.11 20.23
N ALA A 408 2.31 -21.92 20.59
CA ALA A 408 2.52 -23.31 20.93
C ALA A 408 3.15 -24.10 19.76
N ALA A 409 2.60 -23.94 18.56
CA ALA A 409 3.15 -24.59 17.37
C ALA A 409 4.59 -24.10 17.05
N ALA A 410 4.87 -22.82 17.22
CA ALA A 410 6.21 -22.25 17.01
C ALA A 410 7.24 -22.81 18.02
N VAL A 411 6.83 -22.98 19.28
CA VAL A 411 7.70 -23.56 20.33
C VAL A 411 7.89 -25.06 20.06
N ASP A 412 6.82 -25.81 19.78
CA ASP A 412 6.90 -27.24 19.45
C ASP A 412 7.81 -27.51 18.24
N ALA A 413 7.80 -26.62 17.24
CA ALA A 413 8.64 -26.76 16.04
C ALA A 413 10.15 -26.52 16.30
N VAL A 414 10.52 -25.81 17.36
CA VAL A 414 11.93 -25.50 17.70
C VAL A 414 12.47 -26.48 18.75
N VAL A 415 11.60 -27.05 19.58
CA VAL A 415 11.99 -27.98 20.64
C VAL A 415 12.39 -29.32 20.06
N VAL A 416 13.65 -29.75 20.33
CA VAL A 416 14.17 -31.08 19.97
C VAL A 416 14.42 -31.84 21.26
N ASP A 417 13.83 -33.04 21.41
CA ASP A 417 13.93 -33.90 22.61
C ASP A 417 13.60 -33.17 23.92
N GLY A 418 12.60 -32.26 23.88
CA GLY A 418 12.13 -31.51 25.04
C GLY A 418 13.07 -30.37 25.46
N THR A 419 14.10 -30.04 24.66
CA THR A 419 15.07 -28.99 24.96
C THR A 419 15.26 -28.02 23.80
N VAL A 420 15.54 -26.75 24.13
CA VAL A 420 15.94 -25.70 23.20
C VAL A 420 17.04 -24.86 23.87
N ASP A 421 18.15 -24.64 23.16
CA ASP A 421 19.34 -23.92 23.69
C ASP A 421 19.76 -24.42 25.11
N GLY A 422 19.63 -25.74 25.41
CA GLY A 422 19.95 -26.35 26.69
C GLY A 422 18.92 -26.11 27.80
N GLN A 423 17.77 -25.53 27.52
CA GLN A 423 16.66 -25.34 28.44
C GLN A 423 15.54 -26.35 28.14
N THR A 424 14.98 -26.93 29.19
CA THR A 424 13.76 -27.77 29.06
C THR A 424 12.56 -26.88 28.85
N VAL A 425 11.84 -27.06 27.75
CA VAL A 425 10.65 -26.27 27.39
C VAL A 425 9.53 -27.21 26.99
N ASP A 426 8.43 -27.17 27.77
CA ASP A 426 7.18 -27.84 27.44
C ASP A 426 6.04 -26.82 27.54
N ILE A 427 5.76 -26.17 26.41
CA ILE A 427 4.73 -25.13 26.33
C ILE A 427 3.35 -25.67 26.67
N ARG A 428 3.05 -26.94 26.35
CA ARG A 428 1.74 -27.52 26.62
C ARG A 428 1.52 -27.78 28.10
N ALA A 429 2.56 -28.25 28.82
CA ALA A 429 2.53 -28.37 30.26
C ALA A 429 2.40 -26.98 30.94
N GLU A 430 3.14 -25.98 30.48
CA GLU A 430 3.03 -24.60 30.97
C GLU A 430 1.58 -24.08 30.83
N LEU A 431 0.96 -24.21 29.66
CA LEU A 431 -0.42 -23.78 29.40
C LEU A 431 -1.45 -24.52 30.27
N GLN A 432 -1.26 -25.83 30.50
CA GLN A 432 -2.14 -26.61 31.37
C GLN A 432 -2.05 -26.16 32.82
N VAL A 433 -0.85 -25.86 33.32
CA VAL A 433 -0.65 -25.36 34.70
C VAL A 433 -1.34 -24.02 34.85
N MET A 434 -1.15 -23.09 33.92
CA MET A 434 -1.81 -21.78 33.95
C MET A 434 -3.35 -21.90 33.90
N GLY A 435 -3.91 -22.74 33.02
CA GLY A 435 -5.36 -22.95 32.93
C GLY A 435 -6.00 -23.68 34.12
N LYS A 436 -5.17 -24.41 34.91
CA LYS A 436 -5.63 -24.97 36.20
C LYS A 436 -5.58 -23.92 37.31
N ALA A 437 -4.59 -23.02 37.27
CA ALA A 437 -4.44 -21.96 38.27
C ALA A 437 -5.56 -20.93 38.17
N ASP A 438 -5.97 -20.56 36.95
CA ASP A 438 -7.07 -19.63 36.71
C ASP A 438 -8.11 -20.22 35.74
N PRO A 439 -9.33 -20.56 36.23
CA PRO A 439 -10.42 -21.09 35.39
C PRO A 439 -10.86 -20.14 34.25
N CYS A 440 -10.73 -18.83 34.42
CA CYS A 440 -11.08 -17.83 33.40
C CYS A 440 -10.22 -17.98 32.15
N LEU A 441 -8.97 -18.45 32.30
CA LEU A 441 -8.01 -18.60 31.22
C LEU A 441 -8.14 -19.93 30.44
N ARG A 442 -8.98 -20.87 30.90
CA ARG A 442 -9.11 -22.20 30.25
C ARG A 442 -9.43 -22.09 28.76
N ASP A 443 -10.35 -21.23 28.43
CA ASP A 443 -10.79 -21.03 27.04
C ASP A 443 -9.71 -20.38 26.14
N LEU A 444 -8.84 -19.53 26.71
CA LEU A 444 -7.72 -18.96 26.02
C LEU A 444 -6.60 -19.99 25.79
N LEU A 445 -6.28 -20.76 26.81
CA LEU A 445 -5.09 -21.62 26.87
C LEU A 445 -5.34 -23.05 26.35
N HIS A 446 -6.58 -23.35 25.90
CA HIS A 446 -6.91 -24.64 25.33
C HIS A 446 -6.36 -24.73 23.89
N VAL A 447 -5.22 -25.40 23.75
CA VAL A 447 -4.62 -25.69 22.44
C VAL A 447 -5.30 -26.92 21.83
N GLN A 448 -5.88 -26.77 20.64
CA GLN A 448 -6.44 -27.89 19.89
C GLN A 448 -5.29 -28.80 19.44
N LYS A 449 -5.42 -30.11 19.65
CA LYS A 449 -4.53 -31.09 19.03
C LYS A 449 -4.97 -31.27 17.59
N GLU A 450 -4.15 -30.84 16.63
CA GLU A 450 -4.26 -31.30 15.25
C GLU A 450 -3.87 -32.78 15.14
#